data_0186aca785f6d716d1558f854b5faa10
#
_entry.id   0186aca785f6d716d1558f854b5faa10
#
_cell.length_a   1.000
_cell.length_b   1.000
_cell.length_c   1.000
_cell.angle_alpha   90.00
_cell.angle_beta   90.00
_cell.angle_gamma   90.00
#
_symmetry.space_group_name_H-M   'P 1'
#
loop_
_entity.id
_entity.type
_entity.pdbx_description
1 polymer ?
#
loop_
_entity_poly.entity_id
_entity_poly.type
_entity_poly.pdbx_seq_one_letter_code
_entity_poly.pdbx_strand_id
1 'polypeptide(L)'
;MMFEENVMSKESNTLIHRWFEEVWNKGREDAIDEMFAADGIAHGLADEKDQKLRGPEGFKPFFKKFRDAFPDIQVVVEDCITEGDLIAARCTVRASHTGDALGVAATNKPVEFTGMTIVRVRDGKIVEGWNNFDFMSLYRQIGLL
;
A
#
# COMPACT_ATOMS: atom_id res chain seq x y z
N MET A 1 30.92 -1.84 7.17
CA MET A 1 31.18 -2.64 5.98
C MET A 1 29.87 -2.96 5.28
N MET A 2 29.96 -3.30 4.02
CA MET A 2 28.81 -3.58 3.17
C MET A 2 27.87 -4.66 3.72
N PHE A 3 28.40 -5.65 4.45
CA PHE A 3 27.56 -6.71 5.00
C PHE A 3 26.57 -6.23 6.04
N GLU A 4 26.98 -5.32 6.92
CA GLU A 4 26.08 -4.80 7.94
C GLU A 4 25.02 -3.91 7.32
N GLU A 5 25.39 -3.07 6.37
CA GLU A 5 24.45 -2.23 5.63
C GLU A 5 23.45 -3.09 4.85
N ASN A 6 23.92 -4.16 4.21
CA ASN A 6 23.04 -5.05 3.45
C ASN A 6 22.05 -5.78 4.37
N VAL A 7 22.48 -6.20 5.56
CA VAL A 7 21.59 -6.87 6.50
C VAL A 7 20.51 -5.92 6.99
N MET A 8 20.87 -4.68 7.36
CA MET A 8 19.88 -3.68 7.80
C MET A 8 18.94 -3.30 6.68
N SER A 9 19.45 -3.04 5.48
CA SER A 9 18.65 -2.76 4.32
C SER A 9 17.72 -3.91 3.98
N LYS A 10 18.20 -5.14 4.10
CA LYS A 10 17.43 -6.33 3.82
C LYS A 10 16.28 -6.50 4.81
N GLU A 11 16.51 -6.24 6.10
CA GLU A 11 15.45 -6.29 7.10
C GLU A 11 14.38 -5.23 6.84
N SER A 12 14.79 -4.01 6.55
CA SER A 12 13.88 -2.91 6.22
C SER A 12 13.11 -3.22 4.94
N ASN A 13 13.81 -3.70 3.90
CA ASN A 13 13.16 -4.10 2.66
C ASN A 13 12.17 -5.24 2.90
N THR A 14 12.50 -6.14 3.82
CA THR A 14 11.60 -7.23 4.19
C THR A 14 10.31 -6.71 4.80
N LEU A 15 10.35 -5.65 5.60
CA LEU A 15 9.13 -5.08 6.16
C LEU A 15 8.20 -4.54 5.06
N ILE A 16 8.73 -3.79 4.08
CA ILE A 16 7.88 -3.25 3.01
C ILE A 16 7.35 -4.38 2.10
N HIS A 17 8.15 -5.40 1.83
CA HIS A 17 7.70 -6.57 1.08
C HIS A 17 6.61 -7.32 1.84
N ARG A 18 6.78 -7.52 3.13
CA ARG A 18 5.78 -8.17 3.98
C ARG A 18 4.50 -7.36 4.04
N TRP A 19 4.59 -6.04 4.12
CA TRP A 19 3.42 -5.18 4.12
C TRP A 19 2.56 -5.44 2.88
N PHE A 20 3.16 -5.36 1.69
CA PHE A 20 2.40 -5.56 0.46
C PHE A 20 1.93 -7.00 0.31
N GLU A 21 2.76 -7.97 0.68
CA GLU A 21 2.38 -9.38 0.57
C GLU A 21 1.27 -9.77 1.54
N GLU A 22 1.42 -9.45 2.81
CA GLU A 22 0.48 -9.90 3.83
C GLU A 22 -0.81 -9.08 3.85
N VAL A 23 -0.69 -7.75 3.77
CA VAL A 23 -1.86 -6.88 3.82
C VAL A 23 -2.62 -6.91 2.51
N TRP A 24 -1.93 -6.64 1.41
CA TRP A 24 -2.59 -6.45 0.13
C TRP A 24 -2.75 -7.72 -0.69
N ASN A 25 -1.69 -8.48 -0.86
CA ASN A 25 -1.75 -9.67 -1.73
C ASN A 25 -2.54 -10.80 -1.08
N LYS A 26 -2.35 -11.02 0.21
CA LYS A 26 -3.09 -12.05 0.96
C LYS A 26 -4.37 -11.54 1.58
N GLY A 27 -4.57 -10.23 1.67
CA GLY A 27 -5.78 -9.65 2.23
C GLY A 27 -5.93 -9.83 3.73
N ARG A 28 -4.81 -9.86 4.47
CA ARG A 28 -4.84 -10.04 5.92
C ARG A 28 -5.02 -8.71 6.63
N GLU A 29 -6.22 -8.47 7.10
CA GLU A 29 -6.51 -7.25 7.86
C GLU A 29 -5.71 -7.17 9.16
N ASP A 30 -5.50 -8.29 9.83
CA ASP A 30 -4.73 -8.34 11.07
C ASP A 30 -3.25 -7.97 10.87
N ALA A 31 -2.72 -8.15 9.66
CA ALA A 31 -1.35 -7.75 9.35
C ALA A 31 -1.17 -6.23 9.42
N ILE A 32 -2.25 -5.46 9.24
CA ILE A 32 -2.21 -4.00 9.42
C ILE A 32 -1.82 -3.67 10.86
N ASP A 33 -2.45 -4.34 11.83
CA ASP A 33 -2.13 -4.15 13.25
C ASP A 33 -0.70 -4.57 13.58
N GLU A 34 -0.19 -5.60 12.90
CA GLU A 34 1.17 -6.08 13.13
C GLU A 34 2.24 -5.11 12.66
N MET A 35 2.00 -4.44 11.53
CA MET A 35 3.05 -3.70 10.82
C MET A 35 2.85 -2.19 10.79
N PHE A 36 1.66 -1.68 11.07
CA PHE A 36 1.39 -0.24 11.09
C PHE A 36 1.22 0.22 12.53
N ALA A 37 2.00 1.24 12.91
CA ALA A 37 2.02 1.72 14.29
C ALA A 37 0.64 2.28 14.69
N ALA A 38 0.32 2.16 15.99
CA ALA A 38 -0.96 2.63 16.53
C ALA A 38 -1.20 4.11 16.23
N ASP A 39 -0.13 4.90 16.23
CA ASP A 39 -0.17 6.34 15.91
C ASP A 39 0.40 6.65 14.52
N GLY A 40 0.51 5.64 13.68
CA GLY A 40 1.04 5.80 12.32
C GLY A 40 0.14 6.68 11.46
N ILE A 41 0.76 7.31 10.45
CA ILE A 41 0.04 8.20 9.53
C ILE A 41 0.35 7.77 8.10
N ALA A 42 -0.70 7.56 7.30
CA ALA A 42 -0.56 7.30 5.88
C ALA A 42 -1.12 8.49 5.08
N HIS A 43 -0.26 9.08 4.27
CA HIS A 43 -0.60 10.20 3.40
C HIS A 43 -0.86 9.71 1.98
N GLY A 44 -1.70 10.42 1.24
CA GLY A 44 -1.86 10.24 -0.20
C GLY A 44 -2.81 9.13 -0.61
N LEU A 45 -3.59 8.58 0.32
CA LEU A 45 -4.52 7.49 0.04
C LEU A 45 -5.99 7.90 0.16
N ALA A 46 -6.27 8.94 0.93
CA ALA A 46 -7.65 9.37 1.12
C ALA A 46 -8.15 10.20 -0.06
N ASP A 47 -9.41 10.03 -0.39
CA ASP A 47 -10.04 10.72 -1.54
C ASP A 47 -10.28 12.20 -1.28
N GLU A 48 -10.41 12.59 -0.04
CA GLU A 48 -10.77 13.96 0.32
C GLU A 48 -9.55 14.77 0.70
N LYS A 49 -9.64 16.07 0.46
CA LYS A 49 -8.55 16.99 0.73
C LYS A 49 -8.09 16.91 2.17
N ASP A 50 -6.81 16.89 2.35
CA ASP A 50 -6.10 16.87 3.63
C ASP A 50 -6.39 15.66 4.50
N GLN A 51 -7.04 14.65 3.95
CA GLN A 51 -7.30 13.46 4.72
C GLN A 51 -6.07 12.60 4.83
N LYS A 52 -5.76 12.21 6.04
CA LYS A 52 -4.70 11.27 6.35
C LYS A 52 -5.35 10.09 7.05
N LEU A 53 -4.84 8.90 6.77
CA LEU A 53 -5.30 7.72 7.48
C LEU A 53 -4.44 7.57 8.74
N ARG A 54 -5.10 7.56 9.89
CA ARG A 54 -4.39 7.54 11.17
C ARG A 54 -4.59 6.20 11.86
N GLY A 55 -3.48 5.52 12.12
CA GLY A 55 -3.46 4.25 12.82
C GLY A 55 -4.11 3.13 12.03
N PRO A 56 -4.01 1.89 12.54
CA PRO A 56 -4.64 0.75 11.91
C PRO A 56 -6.14 0.93 11.70
N GLU A 57 -6.84 1.49 12.68
CA GLU A 57 -8.29 1.67 12.57
C GLU A 57 -8.69 2.67 11.50
N GLY A 58 -7.87 3.70 11.26
CA GLY A 58 -8.10 4.65 10.19
C GLY A 58 -7.75 4.10 8.81
N PHE A 59 -6.81 3.15 8.76
CA PHE A 59 -6.39 2.53 7.51
C PHE A 59 -7.36 1.44 7.04
N LYS A 60 -7.95 0.69 7.94
CA LYS A 60 -8.78 -0.47 7.61
C LYS A 60 -9.97 -0.17 6.68
N PRO A 61 -10.71 0.96 6.83
CA PRO A 61 -11.77 1.26 5.87
C PRO A 61 -11.28 1.41 4.44
N PHE A 62 -10.13 2.05 4.24
CA PHE A 62 -9.50 2.15 2.92
C PHE A 62 -9.12 0.77 2.38
N PHE A 63 -8.50 -0.03 3.22
CA PHE A 63 -8.12 -1.40 2.88
C PHE A 63 -9.34 -2.22 2.44
N LYS A 64 -10.41 -2.20 3.21
CA LYS A 64 -11.63 -2.97 2.89
C LYS A 64 -12.24 -2.52 1.57
N LYS A 65 -12.33 -1.23 1.36
CA LYS A 65 -12.89 -0.67 0.13
C LYS A 65 -12.14 -1.17 -1.10
N PHE A 66 -10.82 -1.12 -1.07
CA PHE A 66 -10.00 -1.57 -2.20
C PHE A 66 -10.01 -3.09 -2.35
N ARG A 67 -9.96 -3.83 -1.26
CA ARG A 67 -10.05 -5.29 -1.32
C ARG A 67 -11.41 -5.76 -1.83
N ASP A 68 -12.49 -5.08 -1.46
CA ASP A 68 -13.83 -5.42 -1.95
C ASP A 68 -13.98 -5.12 -3.44
N ALA A 69 -13.39 -4.01 -3.91
CA ALA A 69 -13.42 -3.68 -5.33
C ALA A 69 -12.52 -4.60 -6.17
N PHE A 70 -11.38 -5.00 -5.60
CA PHE A 70 -10.33 -5.76 -6.28
C PHE A 70 -9.89 -6.94 -5.40
N PRO A 71 -10.73 -8.00 -5.29
CA PRO A 71 -10.41 -9.12 -4.39
C PRO A 71 -9.13 -9.86 -4.73
N ASP A 72 -8.68 -9.80 -5.99
CA ASP A 72 -7.49 -10.47 -6.47
C ASP A 72 -6.27 -9.54 -6.57
N ILE A 73 -6.30 -8.40 -5.91
CA ILE A 73 -5.22 -7.40 -6.01
C ILE A 73 -3.87 -8.01 -5.70
N GLN A 74 -2.89 -7.69 -6.54
CA GLN A 74 -1.50 -8.08 -6.37
C GLN A 74 -0.62 -6.85 -6.55
N VAL A 75 0.21 -6.60 -5.55
CA VAL A 75 1.19 -5.53 -5.59
C VAL A 75 2.57 -6.16 -5.71
N VAL A 76 3.29 -5.75 -6.74
CA VAL A 76 4.68 -6.20 -6.97
C VAL A 76 5.60 -5.04 -6.64
N VAL A 77 6.53 -5.26 -5.72
CA VAL A 77 7.58 -4.28 -5.41
C VAL A 77 8.68 -4.46 -6.45
N GLU A 78 8.79 -3.52 -7.36
CA GLU A 78 9.78 -3.59 -8.44
C GLU A 78 11.17 -3.19 -7.97
N ASP A 79 11.26 -2.12 -7.18
CA ASP A 79 12.51 -1.63 -6.61
C ASP A 79 12.28 -1.20 -5.17
N CYS A 80 13.31 -1.31 -4.36
CA CYS A 80 13.25 -0.94 -2.96
C CYS A 80 14.59 -0.36 -2.54
N ILE A 81 14.58 0.84 -1.98
CA ILE A 81 15.79 1.55 -1.55
C ILE A 81 15.60 1.96 -0.10
N THR A 82 16.61 1.72 0.71
CA THR A 82 16.58 2.07 2.13
C THR A 82 17.70 3.05 2.46
N GLU A 83 17.36 4.09 3.18
CA GLU A 83 18.32 5.02 3.76
C GLU A 83 17.88 5.37 5.18
N GLY A 84 18.70 4.99 6.16
CA GLY A 84 18.34 5.19 7.56
C GLY A 84 17.04 4.48 7.90
N ASP A 85 16.09 5.22 8.43
CA ASP A 85 14.77 4.68 8.80
C ASP A 85 13.73 4.82 7.68
N LEU A 86 14.15 5.26 6.49
CA LEU A 86 13.25 5.45 5.34
C LEU A 86 13.45 4.35 4.31
N ILE A 87 12.32 3.86 3.79
CA ILE A 87 12.28 2.89 2.70
C ILE A 87 11.47 3.49 1.56
N ALA A 88 12.03 3.50 0.36
CA ALA A 88 11.29 3.89 -0.84
C ALA A 88 11.04 2.64 -1.68
N ALA A 89 9.82 2.46 -2.16
CA ALA A 89 9.45 1.32 -2.99
C ALA A 89 8.69 1.78 -4.22
N ARG A 90 9.04 1.21 -5.37
CA ARG A 90 8.33 1.41 -6.63
C ARG A 90 7.52 0.15 -6.91
N CYS A 91 6.24 0.33 -7.17
CA CYS A 91 5.29 -0.79 -7.20
C CYS A 91 4.48 -0.82 -8.49
N THR A 92 4.10 -2.02 -8.91
CA THR A 92 3.08 -2.26 -9.93
C THR A 92 1.91 -2.97 -9.28
N VAL A 93 0.70 -2.50 -9.55
CA VAL A 93 -0.53 -3.08 -9.00
C VAL A 93 -1.33 -3.66 -10.15
N ARG A 94 -1.76 -4.91 -9.99
CA ARG A 94 -2.63 -5.60 -10.94
C ARG A 94 -3.82 -6.16 -10.19
N ALA A 95 -5.00 -6.08 -10.82
CA ALA A 95 -6.21 -6.57 -10.21
C ALA A 95 -7.30 -6.75 -11.28
N SER A 96 -8.43 -7.35 -10.87
CA SER A 96 -9.65 -7.37 -11.67
C SER A 96 -10.73 -6.61 -10.92
N HIS A 97 -11.42 -5.73 -11.60
CA HIS A 97 -12.46 -4.90 -11.01
C HIS A 97 -13.77 -5.69 -10.95
N THR A 98 -13.93 -6.47 -9.89
CA THR A 98 -15.07 -7.38 -9.73
C THR A 98 -16.05 -6.98 -8.64
N GLY A 99 -15.74 -5.94 -7.86
CA GLY A 99 -16.65 -5.40 -6.85
C GLY A 99 -17.02 -3.96 -7.13
N ASP A 100 -18.09 -3.50 -6.52
CA ASP A 100 -18.63 -2.14 -6.75
C ASP A 100 -18.32 -1.16 -5.62
N ALA A 101 -17.38 -1.51 -4.76
CA ALA A 101 -17.08 -0.72 -3.55
C ALA A 101 -16.54 0.68 -3.82
N LEU A 102 -16.05 0.94 -5.05
CA LEU A 102 -15.58 2.28 -5.42
C LEU A 102 -16.69 3.18 -5.97
N GLY A 103 -17.93 2.74 -5.89
CA GLY A 103 -19.07 3.57 -6.30
C GLY A 103 -19.48 3.45 -7.76
N VAL A 104 -18.86 2.55 -8.51
CA VAL A 104 -19.25 2.19 -9.87
C VAL A 104 -19.46 0.69 -9.95
N ALA A 105 -20.35 0.28 -10.88
CA ALA A 105 -20.57 -1.13 -11.11
C ALA A 105 -19.29 -1.84 -11.52
N ALA A 106 -19.13 -3.08 -11.09
CA ALA A 106 -17.98 -3.89 -11.46
C ALA A 106 -17.88 -3.99 -12.97
N THR A 107 -16.71 -3.66 -13.52
CA THR A 107 -16.48 -3.73 -14.96
C THR A 107 -16.05 -5.12 -15.41
N ASN A 108 -15.59 -5.94 -14.46
CA ASN A 108 -15.00 -7.27 -14.70
C ASN A 108 -13.78 -7.22 -15.62
N LYS A 109 -13.11 -6.06 -15.66
CA LYS A 109 -11.93 -5.85 -16.49
C LYS A 109 -10.67 -5.92 -15.64
N PRO A 110 -9.55 -6.37 -16.24
CA PRO A 110 -8.27 -6.24 -15.56
C PRO A 110 -7.86 -4.77 -15.50
N VAL A 111 -7.21 -4.40 -14.41
CA VAL A 111 -6.63 -3.07 -14.24
C VAL A 111 -5.17 -3.20 -13.87
N GLU A 112 -4.39 -2.22 -14.28
CA GLU A 112 -2.98 -2.15 -13.91
C GLU A 112 -2.61 -0.68 -13.71
N PHE A 113 -1.95 -0.39 -12.62
CA PHE A 113 -1.42 0.95 -12.38
C PHE A 113 -0.16 0.84 -11.53
N THR A 114 0.58 1.93 -11.46
CA THR A 114 1.86 1.97 -10.75
C THR A 114 1.80 2.98 -9.62
N GLY A 115 2.79 2.93 -8.76
CA GLY A 115 2.92 3.91 -7.70
C GLY A 115 4.22 3.78 -6.97
N MET A 116 4.45 4.74 -6.09
CA MET A 116 5.61 4.77 -5.23
C MET A 116 5.18 5.10 -3.83
N THR A 117 5.91 4.57 -2.87
CA THR A 117 5.68 4.89 -1.47
C THR A 117 7.02 5.08 -0.79
N ILE A 118 7.04 6.00 0.18
CA ILE A 118 8.15 6.12 1.12
C ILE A 118 7.56 5.89 2.49
N VAL A 119 8.18 5.03 3.28
CA VAL A 119 7.74 4.79 4.65
C VAL A 119 8.88 5.03 5.62
N ARG A 120 8.53 5.55 6.80
CA ARG A 120 9.44 5.65 7.93
C ARG A 120 9.16 4.50 8.87
N VAL A 121 10.22 3.81 9.27
CA VAL A 121 10.13 2.63 10.13
C VAL A 121 10.73 2.94 11.49
N ARG A 122 10.04 2.54 12.55
CA ARG A 122 10.55 2.65 13.92
C ARG A 122 10.05 1.46 14.72
N ASP A 123 10.98 0.81 15.42
CA ASP A 123 10.67 -0.36 16.26
C ASP A 123 9.93 -1.46 15.48
N GLY A 124 10.36 -1.68 14.23
CA GLY A 124 9.81 -2.73 13.38
C GLY A 124 8.43 -2.44 12.81
N LYS A 125 7.92 -1.20 12.93
CA LYS A 125 6.62 -0.83 12.40
C LYS A 125 6.71 0.42 11.54
N ILE A 126 5.75 0.55 10.62
CA ILE A 126 5.61 1.74 9.80
C ILE A 126 4.95 2.82 10.66
N VAL A 127 5.64 3.94 10.86
CA VAL A 127 5.10 5.06 11.64
C VAL A 127 4.57 6.18 10.75
N GLU A 128 5.03 6.25 9.50
CA GLU A 128 4.53 7.23 8.55
C GLU A 128 4.77 6.72 7.13
N GLY A 129 3.82 6.97 6.25
CA GLY A 129 3.93 6.59 4.85
C GLY A 129 3.44 7.71 3.93
N TRP A 130 4.17 7.94 2.84
CA TRP A 130 3.80 8.90 1.79
C TRP A 130 3.59 8.11 0.52
N ASN A 131 2.37 8.16 -0.01
CA ASN A 131 1.96 7.32 -1.13
C ASN A 131 1.59 8.16 -2.33
N ASN A 132 2.10 7.77 -3.49
CA ASN A 132 1.76 8.38 -4.78
C ASN A 132 1.49 7.26 -5.76
N PHE A 133 0.26 6.77 -5.75
CA PHE A 133 -0.20 5.78 -6.72
C PHE A 133 -1.05 6.47 -7.77
N ASP A 134 -1.00 5.94 -8.98
CA ASP A 134 -1.69 6.53 -10.13
C ASP A 134 -3.17 6.16 -10.12
N PHE A 135 -3.90 6.70 -9.15
CA PHE A 135 -5.34 6.47 -9.04
C PHE A 135 -6.12 7.06 -10.20
N MET A 136 -5.59 8.11 -10.83
CA MET A 136 -6.24 8.68 -12.00
C MET A 136 -6.31 7.65 -13.13
N SER A 137 -5.21 6.95 -13.39
CA SER A 137 -5.20 5.85 -14.38
C SER A 137 -6.19 4.75 -13.97
N LEU A 138 -6.18 4.35 -12.71
CA LEU A 138 -7.13 3.36 -12.21
C LEU A 138 -8.57 3.79 -12.45
N TYR A 139 -8.91 5.02 -12.08
CA TYR A 139 -10.28 5.53 -12.21
C TYR A 139 -10.72 5.62 -13.66
N ARG A 140 -9.81 5.95 -14.58
CA ARG A 140 -10.11 5.91 -16.02
C ARG A 140 -10.41 4.50 -16.49
N GLN A 141 -9.64 3.54 -16.02
CA GLN A 141 -9.79 2.14 -16.45
C GLN A 141 -11.12 1.55 -16.01
N ILE A 142 -11.66 2.00 -14.88
CA ILE A 142 -12.95 1.50 -14.37
C ILE A 142 -14.13 2.42 -14.66
N GLY A 143 -13.89 3.51 -15.38
CA GLY A 143 -14.99 4.37 -15.83
C GLY A 143 -15.43 5.45 -14.84
N LEU A 144 -14.62 5.73 -13.81
CA LEU A 144 -14.90 6.83 -12.88
C LEU A 144 -14.50 8.20 -13.45
N LEU A 145 -13.64 8.20 -14.45
CA LEU A 145 -13.17 9.41 -15.13
C LEU A 145 -13.31 9.27 -16.63
#